data_88f9a1a847aa1d2beace9a8eba63e5ba
#
_entry.id   88f9a1a847aa1d2beace9a8eba63e5ba
#
_cell.length_a   1.000
_cell.length_b   1.000
_cell.length_c   1.000
_cell.angle_alpha   90.00
_cell.angle_beta   90.00
_cell.angle_gamma   90.00
#
_symmetry.space_group_name_H-M   'P 1'
#
loop_
_entity.id
_entity.type
_entity.pdbx_description
1 polymer ?
#
loop_
_entity_poly.entity_id
_entity_poly.type
_entity_poly.pdbx_seq_one_letter_code
_entity_poly.pdbx_strand_id
1 'polypeptide(L)'
;MKETISIAIVGMGPRGLTVLERLVEHAPLIAEGVELAITVFDTGECGQGVHRAQQPDHLLINTVASQVTMFAPVGVMHDSGARSLVQWAHEAGYRFVGGRFIKADGLTGRAINTADHLPRSLLGEYLSWVYRKVVAALPHNVTITHRRATAIDLAPVPNGYEVRVQGGAPTFAHYAILTTGHGNRKPTQSDAQFAEFVRRHRTHNADLNYFSSPYPIENLDSIAPTATIAVQGFGLTAHDVVSALTLGRGGRFVERDGALAYVRSGLEPTLLLVSRNCLPFAARGINQKGLTGRHEARFFTPSAVADVRAATFARTGDYRIDFRADVLPLIIKEMAYAYRLASTDGLIAPETFKPTQDELEAIRRILWPLEGQSFASFDAFRGFFLELVRD
;
A
#
# COMPACT_ATOMS: atom_id res chain seq x y z
N MET A 1 40.58 -17.45 -9.27
CA MET A 1 39.58 -17.99 -8.35
C MET A 1 38.32 -17.17 -8.51
N LYS A 2 37.17 -17.80 -8.60
CA LYS A 2 35.89 -17.06 -8.63
C LYS A 2 35.62 -16.50 -7.23
N GLU A 3 35.33 -15.23 -7.16
CA GLU A 3 34.93 -14.58 -5.90
C GLU A 3 33.43 -14.78 -5.69
N THR A 4 33.03 -15.25 -4.51
CA THR A 4 31.60 -15.43 -4.19
C THR A 4 31.16 -14.39 -3.17
N ILE A 5 30.21 -13.56 -3.54
CA ILE A 5 29.53 -12.62 -2.66
C ILE A 5 28.23 -13.28 -2.17
N SER A 6 28.12 -13.50 -0.86
CA SER A 6 26.91 -14.05 -0.25
C SER A 6 26.00 -12.94 0.28
N ILE A 7 24.71 -13.03 -0.05
CA ILE A 7 23.67 -12.08 0.34
C ILE A 7 22.55 -12.83 1.08
N ALA A 8 22.20 -12.38 2.27
CA ALA A 8 21.04 -12.86 3.00
C ALA A 8 19.87 -11.91 2.81
N ILE A 9 18.70 -12.42 2.41
CA ILE A 9 17.44 -11.66 2.39
C ILE A 9 16.52 -12.26 3.45
N VAL A 10 16.21 -11.49 4.49
CA VAL A 10 15.33 -11.93 5.58
C VAL A 10 13.93 -11.38 5.34
N GLY A 11 13.00 -12.28 5.01
CA GLY A 11 11.65 -11.98 4.54
C GLY A 11 11.56 -11.90 3.01
N MET A 12 10.71 -12.72 2.41
CA MET A 12 10.49 -12.76 0.96
C MET A 12 9.03 -12.43 0.62
N GLY A 13 8.50 -11.39 1.27
CA GLY A 13 7.27 -10.73 0.86
C GLY A 13 7.50 -9.79 -0.34
N PRO A 14 6.55 -8.93 -0.69
CA PRO A 14 6.67 -8.04 -1.87
C PRO A 14 7.95 -7.21 -1.90
N ARG A 15 8.44 -6.74 -0.73
CA ARG A 15 9.67 -5.95 -0.67
C ARG A 15 10.93 -6.79 -0.89
N GLY A 16 11.00 -7.99 -0.29
CA GLY A 16 12.10 -8.92 -0.56
C GLY A 16 12.13 -9.33 -2.02
N LEU A 17 10.96 -9.56 -2.60
CA LEU A 17 10.82 -9.88 -4.01
C LEU A 17 11.28 -8.73 -4.93
N THR A 18 10.97 -7.47 -4.59
CA THR A 18 11.49 -6.30 -5.33
C THR A 18 13.02 -6.25 -5.26
N VAL A 19 13.61 -6.48 -4.09
CA VAL A 19 15.07 -6.52 -3.93
C VAL A 19 15.67 -7.64 -4.77
N LEU A 20 15.10 -8.84 -4.69
CA LEU A 20 15.57 -9.99 -5.45
C LEU A 20 15.53 -9.73 -6.97
N GLU A 21 14.42 -9.21 -7.45
CA GLU A 21 14.24 -8.86 -8.87
C GLU A 21 15.30 -7.84 -9.32
N ARG A 22 15.58 -6.81 -8.53
CA ARG A 22 16.63 -5.83 -8.84
C ARG A 22 18.02 -6.44 -8.79
N LEU A 23 18.33 -7.31 -7.84
CA LEU A 23 19.61 -8.01 -7.80
C LEU A 23 19.82 -8.88 -9.04
N VAL A 24 18.81 -9.62 -9.46
CA VAL A 24 18.84 -10.47 -10.66
C VAL A 24 19.01 -9.62 -11.93
N GLU A 25 18.28 -8.52 -12.03
CA GLU A 25 18.34 -7.59 -13.15
C GLU A 25 19.74 -6.98 -13.33
N HIS A 26 20.40 -6.63 -12.22
CA HIS A 26 21.72 -6.00 -12.26
C HIS A 26 22.90 -6.98 -12.17
N ALA A 27 22.66 -8.26 -11.91
CA ALA A 27 23.72 -9.25 -11.82
C ALA A 27 24.60 -9.39 -13.08
N PRO A 28 24.10 -9.21 -14.31
CA PRO A 28 24.95 -9.19 -15.52
C PRO A 28 25.96 -8.04 -15.57
N LEU A 29 25.77 -6.98 -14.77
CA LEU A 29 26.67 -5.81 -14.70
C LEU A 29 27.83 -6.02 -13.70
N ILE A 30 27.83 -7.12 -12.97
CA ILE A 30 28.87 -7.44 -12.00
C ILE A 30 30.14 -7.90 -12.74
N ALA A 31 31.30 -7.59 -12.16
CA ALA A 31 32.60 -7.94 -12.74
C ALA A 31 32.71 -9.42 -13.07
N GLU A 32 33.39 -9.74 -14.17
CA GLU A 32 33.62 -11.12 -14.58
C GLU A 32 34.37 -11.90 -13.48
N GLY A 33 33.94 -13.14 -13.22
CA GLY A 33 34.51 -13.99 -12.18
C GLY A 33 33.88 -13.82 -10.79
N VAL A 34 32.90 -12.92 -10.62
CA VAL A 34 32.13 -12.77 -9.37
C VAL A 34 30.80 -13.50 -9.45
N GLU A 35 30.53 -14.34 -8.46
CA GLU A 35 29.26 -15.06 -8.30
C GLU A 35 28.46 -14.51 -7.11
N LEU A 36 27.13 -14.43 -7.25
CA LEU A 36 26.21 -14.09 -6.16
C LEU A 36 25.54 -15.34 -5.62
N ALA A 37 25.70 -15.59 -4.32
CA ALA A 37 25.00 -16.63 -3.58
C ALA A 37 23.94 -15.98 -2.67
N ILE A 38 22.67 -16.02 -3.08
CA ILE A 38 21.58 -15.39 -2.34
C ILE A 38 20.89 -16.44 -1.49
N THR A 39 20.85 -16.23 -0.17
CA THR A 39 20.05 -17.04 0.76
C THR A 39 18.84 -16.26 1.22
N VAL A 40 17.66 -16.79 0.95
CA VAL A 40 16.38 -16.24 1.36
C VAL A 40 15.89 -16.95 2.62
N PHE A 41 15.53 -16.20 3.65
CA PHE A 41 14.93 -16.71 4.88
C PHE A 41 13.47 -16.26 4.93
N ASP A 42 12.54 -17.18 4.76
CA ASP A 42 11.12 -16.96 4.91
C ASP A 42 10.42 -18.26 5.34
N THR A 43 9.40 -18.14 6.19
CA THR A 43 8.62 -19.30 6.67
C THR A 43 7.48 -19.68 5.73
N GLY A 44 7.02 -18.72 4.90
CA GLY A 44 5.89 -18.86 4.00
C GLY A 44 6.28 -19.14 2.54
N GLU A 45 5.31 -18.99 1.67
CA GLU A 45 5.51 -19.00 0.23
C GLU A 45 6.19 -17.70 -0.22
N CYS A 46 7.30 -17.82 -0.92
CA CYS A 46 8.05 -16.69 -1.40
C CYS A 46 7.20 -15.80 -2.33
N GLY A 47 7.33 -14.49 -2.12
CA GLY A 47 6.60 -13.44 -2.82
C GLY A 47 5.39 -12.94 -2.06
N GLN A 48 4.61 -13.81 -1.44
CA GLN A 48 3.30 -13.47 -0.87
C GLN A 48 3.38 -12.52 0.34
N GLY A 49 4.28 -12.78 1.27
CA GLY A 49 4.32 -12.07 2.54
C GLY A 49 2.97 -12.14 3.26
N VAL A 50 2.38 -10.97 3.55
CA VAL A 50 1.06 -10.87 4.18
C VAL A 50 -0.12 -11.09 3.22
N HIS A 51 0.13 -11.15 1.91
CA HIS A 51 -0.90 -11.36 0.88
C HIS A 51 -1.01 -12.84 0.52
N ARG A 52 -1.42 -13.66 1.48
CA ARG A 52 -1.57 -15.10 1.26
C ARG A 52 -2.67 -15.41 0.25
N ALA A 53 -2.41 -16.34 -0.68
CA ALA A 53 -3.38 -16.75 -1.69
C ALA A 53 -4.67 -17.36 -1.10
N GLN A 54 -4.65 -17.80 0.16
CA GLN A 54 -5.79 -18.38 0.88
C GLN A 54 -6.62 -17.33 1.65
N GLN A 55 -6.25 -16.05 1.60
CA GLN A 55 -7.04 -15.01 2.27
C GLN A 55 -8.44 -14.86 1.67
N PRO A 56 -9.42 -14.44 2.47
CA PRO A 56 -10.77 -14.20 1.97
C PRO A 56 -10.82 -13.10 0.89
N ASP A 57 -11.66 -13.28 -0.11
CA ASP A 57 -11.79 -12.39 -1.27
C ASP A 57 -12.32 -10.99 -0.92
N HIS A 58 -12.97 -10.82 0.23
CA HIS A 58 -13.43 -9.50 0.70
C HIS A 58 -12.30 -8.61 1.21
N LEU A 59 -11.09 -9.14 1.38
CA LEU A 59 -9.90 -8.35 1.69
C LEU A 59 -9.29 -7.84 0.38
N LEU A 60 -9.53 -6.57 0.07
CA LEU A 60 -9.06 -5.96 -1.16
C LEU A 60 -7.70 -5.27 -0.98
N ILE A 61 -6.97 -5.11 -2.08
CA ILE A 61 -5.84 -4.19 -2.15
C ILE A 61 -6.38 -2.75 -2.23
N ASN A 62 -5.69 -1.80 -1.61
CA ASN A 62 -6.08 -0.39 -1.61
C ASN A 62 -5.55 0.39 -2.82
N THR A 63 -5.01 -0.31 -3.81
CA THR A 63 -4.45 0.26 -5.04
C THR A 63 -5.18 -0.36 -6.22
N VAL A 64 -5.52 0.45 -7.23
CA VAL A 64 -6.13 -0.06 -8.45
C VAL A 64 -5.20 -1.01 -9.21
N ALA A 65 -5.77 -2.01 -9.85
CA ALA A 65 -5.04 -3.12 -10.47
C ALA A 65 -3.97 -2.66 -11.48
N SER A 66 -4.23 -1.59 -12.24
CA SER A 66 -3.29 -1.05 -13.23
C SER A 66 -2.02 -0.45 -12.64
N GLN A 67 -2.01 -0.11 -11.35
CA GLN A 67 -0.86 0.50 -10.68
C GLN A 67 0.05 -0.53 -10.01
N VAL A 68 -0.24 -1.81 -10.14
CA VAL A 68 0.52 -2.89 -9.51
C VAL A 68 1.36 -3.63 -10.53
N THR A 69 2.67 -3.51 -10.41
CA THR A 69 3.66 -4.33 -11.11
C THR A 69 4.87 -4.55 -10.21
N MET A 70 5.53 -5.68 -10.38
CA MET A 70 6.76 -6.03 -9.68
C MET A 70 8.00 -5.91 -10.56
N PHE A 71 7.82 -5.48 -11.81
CA PHE A 71 8.90 -5.37 -12.79
C PHE A 71 9.15 -3.92 -13.16
N ALA A 72 10.40 -3.57 -13.40
CA ALA A 72 10.75 -2.28 -14.00
C ALA A 72 10.21 -2.18 -15.44
N PRO A 73 9.98 -0.95 -15.94
CA PRO A 73 9.44 -0.75 -17.28
C PRO A 73 10.40 -1.15 -18.41
N VAL A 74 11.68 -1.32 -18.08
CA VAL A 74 12.75 -1.73 -19.01
C VAL A 74 13.72 -2.67 -18.30
N GLY A 75 14.39 -3.56 -19.05
CA GLY A 75 15.44 -4.45 -18.57
C GLY A 75 15.22 -5.92 -18.95
N VAL A 76 16.16 -6.78 -18.56
CA VAL A 76 16.18 -8.21 -18.91
C VAL A 76 14.88 -8.93 -18.49
N MET A 77 14.37 -8.62 -17.31
CA MET A 77 13.11 -9.21 -16.83
C MET A 77 11.90 -8.75 -17.65
N HIS A 78 11.90 -7.51 -18.13
CA HIS A 78 10.87 -7.01 -19.04
C HIS A 78 10.85 -7.80 -20.34
N ASP A 79 11.99 -8.00 -20.96
CA ASP A 79 12.15 -8.74 -22.22
C ASP A 79 11.82 -10.23 -22.07
N SER A 80 12.01 -10.80 -20.88
CA SER A 80 11.67 -12.19 -20.56
C SER A 80 10.18 -12.45 -20.30
N GLY A 81 9.30 -11.48 -20.52
CA GLY A 81 7.85 -11.61 -20.39
C GLY A 81 7.31 -11.19 -19.02
N ALA A 82 7.83 -10.10 -18.48
CA ALA A 82 7.23 -9.40 -17.33
C ALA A 82 5.76 -9.05 -17.59
N ARG A 83 4.95 -9.13 -16.54
CA ARG A 83 3.52 -8.80 -16.59
C ARG A 83 3.14 -7.95 -15.39
N SER A 84 2.35 -6.92 -15.63
CA SER A 84 1.63 -6.25 -14.55
C SER A 84 0.58 -7.19 -13.94
N LEU A 85 0.05 -6.83 -12.77
CA LEU A 85 -1.01 -7.61 -12.12
C LEU A 85 -2.22 -7.83 -13.05
N VAL A 86 -2.65 -6.80 -13.79
CA VAL A 86 -3.79 -6.90 -14.73
C VAL A 86 -3.48 -7.86 -15.88
N GLN A 87 -2.31 -7.70 -16.50
CA GLN A 87 -1.91 -8.58 -17.62
C GLN A 87 -1.83 -10.04 -17.18
N TRP A 88 -1.17 -10.28 -16.05
CA TRP A 88 -1.07 -11.63 -15.49
C TRP A 88 -2.45 -12.21 -15.14
N ALA A 89 -3.32 -11.42 -14.52
CA ALA A 89 -4.65 -11.89 -14.13
C ALA A 89 -5.51 -12.25 -15.36
N HIS A 90 -5.42 -11.49 -16.45
CA HIS A 90 -6.08 -11.83 -17.72
C HIS A 90 -5.52 -13.13 -18.31
N GLU A 91 -4.20 -13.29 -18.37
CA GLU A 91 -3.55 -14.52 -18.88
C GLU A 91 -3.87 -15.74 -17.99
N ALA A 92 -4.00 -15.54 -16.69
CA ALA A 92 -4.39 -16.58 -15.73
C ALA A 92 -5.89 -16.92 -15.76
N GLY A 93 -6.69 -16.24 -16.60
CA GLY A 93 -8.11 -16.49 -16.78
C GLY A 93 -9.01 -15.89 -15.70
N TYR A 94 -8.53 -14.89 -14.94
CA TYR A 94 -9.36 -14.24 -13.95
C TYR A 94 -10.38 -13.29 -14.58
N ARG A 95 -11.61 -13.36 -14.11
CA ARG A 95 -12.74 -12.53 -14.54
C ARG A 95 -13.60 -12.12 -13.33
N PHE A 96 -14.38 -11.05 -13.48
CA PHE A 96 -15.35 -10.63 -12.48
C PHE A 96 -16.70 -11.28 -12.80
N VAL A 97 -17.15 -12.19 -11.94
CA VAL A 97 -18.35 -12.99 -12.09
C VAL A 97 -19.16 -12.96 -10.80
N GLY A 98 -20.40 -12.52 -10.83
CA GLY A 98 -21.29 -12.53 -9.66
C GLY A 98 -20.75 -11.78 -8.43
N GLY A 99 -20.03 -10.67 -8.65
CA GLY A 99 -19.43 -9.89 -7.55
C GLY A 99 -18.08 -10.39 -7.06
N ARG A 100 -17.47 -11.40 -7.67
CA ARG A 100 -16.20 -12.01 -7.27
C ARG A 100 -15.22 -12.11 -8.43
N PHE A 101 -13.92 -12.08 -8.11
CA PHE A 101 -12.85 -12.33 -9.07
C PHE A 101 -12.47 -13.82 -9.02
N ILE A 102 -12.83 -14.57 -10.05
CA ILE A 102 -12.60 -16.00 -10.14
C ILE A 102 -12.00 -16.37 -11.51
N LYS A 103 -11.33 -17.51 -11.59
CA LYS A 103 -10.95 -18.09 -12.88
C LYS A 103 -12.20 -18.62 -13.57
N ALA A 104 -12.45 -18.14 -14.77
CA ALA A 104 -13.65 -18.49 -15.54
C ALA A 104 -13.33 -18.53 -17.04
N ASP A 105 -14.12 -19.29 -17.78
CA ASP A 105 -14.01 -19.36 -19.23
C ASP A 105 -14.29 -18.01 -19.89
N GLY A 106 -13.64 -17.78 -21.03
CA GLY A 106 -13.45 -16.48 -21.65
C GLY A 106 -14.68 -15.60 -21.92
N LEU A 107 -15.90 -16.12 -21.81
CA LEU A 107 -17.15 -15.39 -22.05
C LEU A 107 -17.98 -15.16 -20.77
N THR A 108 -17.61 -15.78 -19.65
CA THR A 108 -18.36 -15.66 -18.40
C THR A 108 -17.96 -14.40 -17.64
N GLY A 109 -18.93 -13.54 -17.31
CA GLY A 109 -18.70 -12.29 -16.60
C GLY A 109 -17.94 -11.25 -17.42
N ARG A 110 -17.37 -10.24 -16.77
CA ARG A 110 -16.54 -9.20 -17.41
C ARG A 110 -15.04 -9.43 -17.19
N ALA A 111 -14.22 -8.93 -18.10
CA ALA A 111 -12.80 -8.85 -17.89
C ALA A 111 -12.45 -7.98 -16.66
N ILE A 112 -11.29 -8.21 -16.05
CA ILE A 112 -10.76 -7.33 -15.03
C ILE A 112 -10.52 -5.95 -15.64
N ASN A 113 -11.04 -4.91 -14.96
CA ASN A 113 -10.83 -3.53 -15.34
C ASN A 113 -9.55 -2.99 -14.68
N THR A 114 -8.89 -2.07 -15.35
CA THR A 114 -7.70 -1.38 -14.81
C THR A 114 -7.97 -0.61 -13.51
N ALA A 115 -9.23 -0.20 -13.28
CA ALA A 115 -9.70 0.48 -12.06
C ALA A 115 -10.10 -0.46 -10.92
N ASP A 116 -10.17 -1.76 -11.16
CA ASP A 116 -10.61 -2.70 -10.13
C ASP A 116 -9.65 -2.74 -8.94
N HIS A 117 -10.23 -2.85 -7.75
CA HIS A 117 -9.52 -3.23 -6.54
C HIS A 117 -9.62 -4.74 -6.38
N LEU A 118 -8.50 -5.43 -6.57
CA LEU A 118 -8.48 -6.89 -6.59
C LEU A 118 -8.33 -7.47 -5.17
N PRO A 119 -8.76 -8.73 -4.94
CA PRO A 119 -8.50 -9.43 -3.69
C PRO A 119 -7.00 -9.56 -3.38
N ARG A 120 -6.65 -9.51 -2.10
CA ARG A 120 -5.26 -9.77 -1.65
C ARG A 120 -4.81 -11.20 -1.95
N SER A 121 -5.73 -12.16 -1.97
CA SER A 121 -5.49 -13.53 -2.41
C SER A 121 -4.95 -13.59 -3.83
N LEU A 122 -5.59 -12.89 -4.75
CA LEU A 122 -5.16 -12.80 -6.15
C LEU A 122 -3.80 -12.10 -6.29
N LEU A 123 -3.56 -11.02 -5.51
CA LEU A 123 -2.23 -10.41 -5.44
C LEU A 123 -1.18 -11.42 -4.94
N GLY A 124 -1.50 -12.24 -3.94
CA GLY A 124 -0.60 -13.27 -3.44
C GLY A 124 -0.22 -14.30 -4.51
N GLU A 125 -1.17 -14.75 -5.32
CA GLU A 125 -0.89 -15.64 -6.45
C GLU A 125 0.03 -14.98 -7.48
N TYR A 126 -0.22 -13.71 -7.82
CA TYR A 126 0.64 -12.94 -8.70
C TYR A 126 2.07 -12.82 -8.17
N LEU A 127 2.22 -12.49 -6.89
CA LEU A 127 3.55 -12.35 -6.25
C LEU A 127 4.32 -13.68 -6.24
N SER A 128 3.63 -14.80 -6.00
CA SER A 128 4.25 -16.12 -6.11
C SER A 128 4.64 -16.45 -7.56
N TRP A 129 3.84 -16.05 -8.53
CA TRP A 129 4.18 -16.17 -9.94
C TRP A 129 5.42 -15.35 -10.29
N VAL A 130 5.50 -14.09 -9.82
CA VAL A 130 6.67 -13.23 -10.02
C VAL A 130 7.93 -13.88 -9.44
N TYR A 131 7.87 -14.41 -8.21
CA TYR A 131 9.00 -15.09 -7.60
C TYR A 131 9.51 -16.25 -8.47
N ARG A 132 8.60 -17.13 -8.91
CA ARG A 132 8.96 -18.24 -9.81
C ARG A 132 9.55 -17.75 -11.13
N LYS A 133 9.03 -16.65 -11.67
CA LYS A 133 9.51 -16.04 -12.91
C LYS A 133 10.94 -15.51 -12.74
N VAL A 134 11.22 -14.80 -11.63
CA VAL A 134 12.55 -14.28 -11.32
C VAL A 134 13.54 -15.42 -11.13
N VAL A 135 13.17 -16.47 -10.38
CA VAL A 135 14.04 -17.64 -10.16
C VAL A 135 14.31 -18.40 -11.46
N ALA A 136 13.34 -18.50 -12.35
CA ALA A 136 13.52 -19.17 -13.65
C ALA A 136 14.43 -18.37 -14.63
N ALA A 137 14.62 -17.08 -14.39
CA ALA A 137 15.42 -16.20 -15.24
C ALA A 137 16.79 -15.82 -14.63
N LEU A 138 17.29 -16.62 -13.67
CA LEU A 138 18.56 -16.35 -13.01
C LEU A 138 19.73 -16.36 -14.01
N PRO A 139 20.58 -15.32 -14.00
CA PRO A 139 21.84 -15.35 -14.71
C PRO A 139 22.76 -16.47 -14.18
N HIS A 140 23.67 -16.91 -15.02
CA HIS A 140 24.58 -18.03 -14.71
C HIS A 140 25.48 -17.79 -13.47
N ASN A 141 25.69 -16.52 -13.11
CA ASN A 141 26.50 -16.10 -11.96
C ASN A 141 25.67 -15.87 -10.69
N VAL A 142 24.37 -16.24 -10.66
CA VAL A 142 23.50 -16.08 -9.50
C VAL A 142 22.93 -17.43 -9.06
N THR A 143 23.04 -17.73 -7.76
CA THR A 143 22.37 -18.86 -7.14
C THR A 143 21.45 -18.40 -6.04
N ILE A 144 20.29 -19.08 -5.88
CA ILE A 144 19.33 -18.79 -4.81
C ILE A 144 19.07 -20.07 -4.01
N THR A 145 19.13 -19.92 -2.69
CA THR A 145 18.71 -20.95 -1.74
C THR A 145 17.60 -20.41 -0.86
N HIS A 146 16.45 -21.06 -0.82
CA HIS A 146 15.37 -20.74 0.12
C HIS A 146 15.52 -21.62 1.37
N ARG A 147 15.78 -20.96 2.52
CA ARG A 147 15.73 -21.57 3.85
C ARG A 147 14.38 -21.26 4.49
N ARG A 148 13.50 -22.25 4.56
CA ARG A 148 12.19 -22.13 5.22
C ARG A 148 12.39 -22.14 6.74
N ALA A 149 12.79 -20.99 7.31
CA ALA A 149 13.14 -20.83 8.71
C ALA A 149 12.84 -19.40 9.20
N THR A 150 12.55 -19.28 10.50
CA THR A 150 12.43 -17.99 11.17
C THR A 150 13.82 -17.48 11.54
N ALA A 151 14.26 -16.37 10.93
CA ALA A 151 15.45 -15.66 11.40
C ALA A 151 15.11 -14.96 12.72
N ILE A 152 15.95 -15.20 13.73
CA ILE A 152 15.73 -14.70 15.10
C ILE A 152 16.76 -13.65 15.51
N ASP A 153 17.92 -13.63 14.86
CA ASP A 153 18.99 -12.70 15.18
C ASP A 153 19.88 -12.45 13.96
N LEU A 154 20.52 -11.30 13.94
CA LEU A 154 21.54 -10.90 12.96
C LEU A 154 22.74 -10.31 13.71
N ALA A 155 23.82 -11.05 13.75
CA ALA A 155 25.04 -10.65 14.43
C ALA A 155 26.11 -10.18 13.43
N PRO A 156 26.78 -9.04 13.64
CA PRO A 156 27.95 -8.66 12.87
C PRO A 156 29.12 -9.59 13.20
N VAL A 157 29.82 -10.01 12.17
CA VAL A 157 31.04 -10.84 12.27
C VAL A 157 32.11 -10.28 11.32
N PRO A 158 33.38 -10.68 11.41
CA PRO A 158 34.39 -10.23 10.47
C PRO A 158 33.94 -10.44 9.01
N ASN A 159 34.01 -9.38 8.23
CA ASN A 159 33.67 -9.31 6.81
C ASN A 159 32.19 -9.57 6.47
N GLY A 160 31.26 -9.50 7.42
CA GLY A 160 29.84 -9.70 7.11
C GLY A 160 28.95 -9.88 8.32
N TYR A 161 27.97 -10.73 8.15
CA TYR A 161 26.92 -10.99 9.12
C TYR A 161 26.65 -12.47 9.27
N GLU A 162 26.24 -12.87 10.45
CA GLU A 162 25.72 -14.19 10.76
C GLU A 162 24.20 -14.10 11.00
N VAL A 163 23.41 -14.73 10.13
CA VAL A 163 21.96 -14.86 10.29
C VAL A 163 21.68 -16.11 11.11
N ARG A 164 21.09 -15.94 12.30
CA ARG A 164 20.69 -17.03 13.18
C ARG A 164 19.22 -17.35 12.97
N VAL A 165 18.93 -18.65 12.86
CA VAL A 165 17.57 -19.14 12.65
C VAL A 165 17.15 -20.02 13.82
N GLN A 166 15.83 -20.05 14.06
CA GLN A 166 15.27 -20.89 15.11
C GLN A 166 15.53 -22.37 14.80
N GLY A 167 16.20 -23.05 15.72
CA GLY A 167 16.44 -24.50 15.63
C GLY A 167 17.40 -24.94 14.53
N GLY A 168 18.20 -24.05 13.94
CA GLY A 168 19.10 -24.36 12.84
C GLY A 168 20.50 -23.74 12.99
N ALA A 169 21.43 -24.19 12.16
CA ALA A 169 22.76 -23.61 12.09
C ALA A 169 22.73 -22.19 11.52
N PRO A 170 23.58 -21.28 12.04
CA PRO A 170 23.70 -19.93 11.51
C PRO A 170 24.26 -19.96 10.08
N THR A 171 23.97 -18.86 9.34
CA THR A 171 24.43 -18.68 7.96
C THR A 171 25.21 -17.40 7.85
N PHE A 172 26.43 -17.47 7.35
CA PHE A 172 27.22 -16.29 7.01
C PHE A 172 26.74 -15.65 5.72
N ALA A 173 26.74 -14.31 5.70
CA ALA A 173 26.52 -13.51 4.49
C ALA A 173 27.40 -12.25 4.54
N HIS A 174 27.97 -11.84 3.39
CA HIS A 174 28.67 -10.57 3.27
C HIS A 174 27.72 -9.39 3.45
N TYR A 175 26.49 -9.54 2.96
CA TYR A 175 25.44 -8.52 3.08
C TYR A 175 24.14 -9.14 3.61
N ALA A 176 23.45 -8.43 4.48
CA ALA A 176 22.13 -8.82 4.97
C ALA A 176 21.11 -7.73 4.69
N ILE A 177 20.00 -8.11 4.06
CA ILE A 177 18.90 -7.21 3.70
C ILE A 177 17.66 -7.64 4.48
N LEU A 178 17.15 -6.73 5.33
CA LEU A 178 15.99 -6.99 6.17
C LEU A 178 14.73 -6.46 5.49
N THR A 179 13.87 -7.37 5.08
CA THR A 179 12.54 -7.08 4.49
C THR A 179 11.43 -7.80 5.26
N THR A 180 11.55 -7.78 6.57
CA THR A 180 10.74 -8.55 7.54
C THR A 180 9.26 -8.14 7.59
N GLY A 181 8.89 -7.04 6.90
CA GLY A 181 7.52 -6.56 6.86
C GLY A 181 7.06 -5.95 8.20
N HIS A 182 5.79 -6.08 8.49
CA HIS A 182 5.20 -5.62 9.73
C HIS A 182 5.33 -6.71 10.80
N GLY A 183 6.24 -6.50 11.74
CA GLY A 183 6.35 -7.37 12.92
C GLY A 183 5.22 -7.13 13.92
N ASN A 184 5.10 -8.03 14.88
CA ASN A 184 4.21 -7.84 16.02
C ASN A 184 4.73 -6.67 16.86
N ARG A 185 3.91 -5.62 17.03
CA ARG A 185 4.25 -4.54 17.94
C ARG A 185 4.13 -5.02 19.40
N LYS A 186 4.99 -4.51 20.25
CA LYS A 186 4.82 -4.71 21.70
C LYS A 186 3.47 -4.10 22.12
N PRO A 187 2.73 -4.76 23.05
CA PRO A 187 1.51 -4.19 23.59
C PRO A 187 1.77 -2.79 24.17
N THR A 188 0.89 -1.84 23.83
CA THR A 188 0.90 -0.52 24.43
C THR A 188 0.29 -0.54 25.82
N GLN A 189 0.40 0.55 26.56
CA GLN A 189 -0.30 0.72 27.84
C GLN A 189 -1.83 0.55 27.68
N SER A 190 -2.40 1.08 26.61
CA SER A 190 -3.82 0.92 26.30
C SER A 190 -4.20 -0.54 26.03
N ASP A 191 -3.36 -1.28 25.28
CA ASP A 191 -3.59 -2.71 25.05
C ASP A 191 -3.62 -3.49 26.39
N ALA A 192 -2.67 -3.17 27.29
CA ALA A 192 -2.63 -3.78 28.62
C ALA A 192 -3.87 -3.43 29.47
N GLN A 193 -4.35 -2.18 29.42
CA GLN A 193 -5.56 -1.74 30.12
C GLN A 193 -6.81 -2.46 29.60
N PHE A 194 -6.97 -2.58 28.28
CA PHE A 194 -8.11 -3.32 27.70
C PHE A 194 -8.05 -4.82 28.00
N ALA A 195 -6.89 -5.43 27.92
CA ALA A 195 -6.71 -6.84 28.27
C ALA A 195 -7.05 -7.10 29.76
N GLU A 196 -6.62 -6.20 30.65
CA GLU A 196 -6.93 -6.28 32.08
C GLU A 196 -8.41 -6.05 32.35
N PHE A 197 -9.05 -5.10 31.63
CA PHE A 197 -10.49 -4.90 31.73
C PHE A 197 -11.27 -6.17 31.36
N VAL A 198 -10.91 -6.81 30.24
CA VAL A 198 -11.51 -8.09 29.83
C VAL A 198 -11.33 -9.16 30.92
N ARG A 199 -10.12 -9.30 31.43
CA ARG A 199 -9.80 -10.29 32.46
C ARG A 199 -10.68 -10.11 33.71
N ARG A 200 -10.91 -8.88 34.15
CA ARG A 200 -11.73 -8.58 35.36
C ARG A 200 -13.22 -8.83 35.13
N HIS A 201 -13.72 -8.52 33.94
CA HIS A 201 -15.15 -8.49 33.67
C HIS A 201 -15.69 -9.75 32.96
N ARG A 202 -14.82 -10.66 32.57
CA ARG A 202 -15.18 -11.89 31.86
C ARG A 202 -16.08 -12.81 32.66
N THR A 203 -16.03 -12.72 34.00
CA THR A 203 -16.94 -13.43 34.88
C THR A 203 -18.39 -12.96 34.78
N HIS A 204 -18.61 -11.70 34.35
CA HIS A 204 -19.94 -11.11 34.16
C HIS A 204 -20.42 -11.25 32.72
N ASN A 205 -19.48 -11.32 31.76
CA ASN A 205 -19.78 -11.52 30.36
C ASN A 205 -18.66 -12.40 29.74
N ALA A 206 -18.98 -13.67 29.55
CA ALA A 206 -18.04 -14.67 29.06
C ALA A 206 -17.54 -14.33 27.60
N ASP A 207 -18.36 -13.63 26.81
CA ASP A 207 -18.07 -13.26 25.46
C ASP A 207 -17.24 -11.98 25.34
N LEU A 208 -17.00 -11.30 26.48
CA LEU A 208 -16.18 -10.09 26.49
C LEU A 208 -14.75 -10.40 26.01
N ASN A 209 -14.31 -9.73 24.97
CA ASN A 209 -13.00 -9.94 24.36
C ASN A 209 -12.34 -8.64 23.90
N TYR A 210 -11.02 -8.69 23.69
CA TYR A 210 -10.22 -7.61 23.15
C TYR A 210 -9.25 -8.14 22.10
N PHE A 211 -9.25 -7.55 20.92
CA PHE A 211 -8.35 -7.85 19.83
C PHE A 211 -7.39 -6.65 19.64
N SER A 212 -6.13 -6.81 20.04
CA SER A 212 -5.10 -5.78 19.82
C SER A 212 -4.69 -5.66 18.34
N SER A 213 -4.97 -6.69 17.56
CA SER A 213 -4.83 -6.77 16.10
C SER A 213 -5.96 -7.63 15.53
N PRO A 214 -6.59 -7.24 14.43
CA PRO A 214 -7.58 -8.08 13.75
C PRO A 214 -6.95 -9.21 12.93
N TYR A 215 -5.62 -9.18 12.76
CA TYR A 215 -4.93 -10.19 11.93
C TYR A 215 -4.26 -11.28 12.77
N PRO A 216 -4.31 -12.54 12.32
CA PRO A 216 -5.00 -12.98 11.09
C PRO A 216 -6.51 -12.70 11.18
N ILE A 217 -7.13 -12.33 10.04
CA ILE A 217 -8.53 -11.84 10.04
C ILE A 217 -9.54 -12.89 10.52
N GLU A 218 -9.18 -14.15 10.40
CA GLU A 218 -9.93 -15.31 10.87
C GLU A 218 -10.14 -15.30 12.39
N ASN A 219 -9.37 -14.53 13.16
CA ASN A 219 -9.60 -14.33 14.59
C ASN A 219 -10.99 -13.73 14.88
N LEU A 220 -11.56 -13.00 13.91
CA LEU A 220 -12.89 -12.39 14.03
C LEU A 220 -14.04 -13.36 13.79
N ASP A 221 -13.78 -14.58 13.33
CA ASP A 221 -14.81 -15.61 13.05
C ASP A 221 -15.49 -16.06 14.35
N SER A 222 -14.77 -15.97 15.47
CA SER A 222 -15.30 -16.33 16.79
C SER A 222 -16.36 -15.36 17.35
N ILE A 223 -16.54 -14.19 16.71
CA ILE A 223 -17.47 -13.15 17.18
C ILE A 223 -18.90 -13.55 16.84
N ALA A 224 -19.76 -13.62 17.85
CA ALA A 224 -21.17 -13.99 17.67
C ALA A 224 -21.94 -12.92 16.87
N PRO A 225 -22.95 -13.30 16.07
CA PRO A 225 -23.81 -12.34 15.35
C PRO A 225 -24.56 -11.37 16.27
N THR A 226 -24.80 -11.76 17.51
CA THR A 226 -25.48 -10.94 18.54
C THR A 226 -24.55 -9.98 19.28
N ALA A 227 -23.23 -10.04 19.02
CA ALA A 227 -22.26 -9.21 19.70
C ALA A 227 -22.35 -7.73 19.29
N THR A 228 -21.94 -6.86 20.19
CA THR A 228 -21.67 -5.44 19.89
C THR A 228 -20.16 -5.22 19.89
N ILE A 229 -19.64 -4.73 18.79
CA ILE A 229 -18.19 -4.57 18.54
C ILE A 229 -17.86 -3.09 18.46
N ALA A 230 -16.96 -2.62 19.31
CA ALA A 230 -16.35 -1.30 19.18
C ALA A 230 -15.07 -1.41 18.34
N VAL A 231 -15.04 -0.77 17.17
CA VAL A 231 -13.86 -0.67 16.30
C VAL A 231 -13.21 0.69 16.52
N GLN A 232 -12.04 0.68 17.17
CA GLN A 232 -11.29 1.90 17.46
C GLN A 232 -10.32 2.23 16.33
N GLY A 233 -10.55 3.37 15.71
CA GLY A 233 -9.81 3.83 14.52
C GLY A 233 -10.62 3.60 13.23
N PHE A 234 -10.37 4.47 12.23
CA PHE A 234 -11.11 4.41 10.96
C PHE A 234 -10.15 4.37 9.77
N GLY A 235 -8.97 3.74 9.96
CA GLY A 235 -7.99 3.50 8.91
C GLY A 235 -8.33 2.28 8.04
N LEU A 236 -7.43 1.92 7.11
CA LEU A 236 -7.62 0.80 6.19
C LEU A 236 -7.90 -0.53 6.91
N THR A 237 -7.28 -0.76 8.06
CA THR A 237 -7.53 -1.95 8.89
C THR A 237 -8.99 -2.03 9.36
N ALA A 238 -9.62 -0.90 9.70
CA ALA A 238 -11.03 -0.89 10.08
C ALA A 238 -11.94 -1.30 8.91
N HIS A 239 -11.59 -0.95 7.67
CA HIS A 239 -12.32 -1.41 6.49
C HIS A 239 -12.23 -2.94 6.35
N ASP A 240 -11.07 -3.54 6.61
CA ASP A 240 -10.93 -5.00 6.61
C ASP A 240 -11.80 -5.66 7.69
N VAL A 241 -11.83 -5.08 8.90
CA VAL A 241 -12.68 -5.57 10.00
C VAL A 241 -14.18 -5.48 9.63
N VAL A 242 -14.60 -4.32 9.08
CA VAL A 242 -15.99 -4.15 8.63
C VAL A 242 -16.32 -5.15 7.52
N SER A 243 -15.45 -5.31 6.53
CA SER A 243 -15.67 -6.26 5.43
C SER A 243 -15.74 -7.71 5.94
N ALA A 244 -14.88 -8.10 6.87
CA ALA A 244 -14.91 -9.44 7.46
C ALA A 244 -16.23 -9.71 8.24
N LEU A 245 -16.70 -8.72 8.99
CA LEU A 245 -17.90 -8.83 9.83
C LEU A 245 -19.21 -8.56 9.06
N THR A 246 -19.14 -8.21 7.79
CA THR A 246 -20.28 -7.95 6.90
C THR A 246 -20.25 -8.85 5.67
N LEU A 247 -19.46 -8.52 4.67
CA LEU A 247 -19.30 -9.31 3.43
C LEU A 247 -18.80 -10.74 3.72
N GLY A 248 -17.84 -10.88 4.63
CA GLY A 248 -17.32 -12.17 5.08
C GLY A 248 -18.39 -13.05 5.74
N ARG A 249 -19.49 -12.46 6.22
CA ARG A 249 -20.64 -13.15 6.83
C ARG A 249 -21.82 -13.32 5.87
N GLY A 250 -21.61 -13.11 4.56
CA GLY A 250 -22.62 -13.34 3.54
C GLY A 250 -23.47 -12.13 3.19
N GLY A 251 -23.21 -10.96 3.80
CA GLY A 251 -23.77 -9.69 3.33
C GLY A 251 -23.28 -9.38 1.92
N ARG A 252 -24.05 -8.60 1.17
CA ARG A 252 -23.71 -8.26 -0.22
C ARG A 252 -24.21 -6.90 -0.63
N PHE A 253 -23.55 -6.29 -1.60
CA PHE A 253 -24.06 -5.11 -2.27
C PHE A 253 -24.92 -5.52 -3.48
N VAL A 254 -26.01 -4.80 -3.68
CA VAL A 254 -26.87 -4.90 -4.85
C VAL A 254 -27.10 -3.51 -5.43
N GLU A 255 -27.24 -3.43 -6.74
CA GLU A 255 -27.59 -2.17 -7.40
C GLU A 255 -29.10 -1.93 -7.26
N ARG A 256 -29.46 -0.76 -6.77
CA ARG A 256 -30.86 -0.27 -6.68
C ARG A 256 -30.88 1.21 -7.07
N ASP A 257 -31.68 1.56 -8.04
CA ASP A 257 -31.87 2.93 -8.52
C ASP A 257 -30.56 3.66 -8.87
N GLY A 258 -29.59 2.93 -9.45
CA GLY A 258 -28.28 3.46 -9.84
C GLY A 258 -27.29 3.64 -8.67
N ALA A 259 -27.63 3.19 -7.48
CA ALA A 259 -26.78 3.22 -6.29
C ALA A 259 -26.54 1.81 -5.71
N LEU A 260 -25.39 1.64 -5.06
CA LEU A 260 -25.13 0.40 -4.34
C LEU A 260 -25.81 0.41 -2.97
N ALA A 261 -26.70 -0.57 -2.75
CA ALA A 261 -27.37 -0.82 -1.48
C ALA A 261 -26.81 -2.08 -0.82
N TYR A 262 -26.51 -2.01 0.47
CA TYR A 262 -26.07 -3.18 1.24
C TYR A 262 -27.27 -4.01 1.71
N VAL A 263 -27.21 -5.32 1.45
CA VAL A 263 -28.19 -6.30 1.89
C VAL A 263 -27.56 -7.18 2.96
N ARG A 264 -28.11 -7.15 4.16
CA ARG A 264 -27.64 -7.92 5.30
C ARG A 264 -27.91 -9.42 5.12
N SER A 265 -27.02 -10.25 5.63
CA SER A 265 -27.23 -11.69 5.76
C SER A 265 -28.01 -12.08 7.02
N GLY A 266 -28.01 -11.22 8.04
CA GLY A 266 -28.52 -11.49 9.38
C GLY A 266 -27.47 -12.07 10.34
N LEU A 267 -26.23 -12.27 9.88
CA LEU A 267 -25.10 -12.78 10.67
C LEU A 267 -24.12 -11.67 11.09
N GLU A 268 -24.38 -10.43 10.72
CA GLU A 268 -23.56 -9.28 11.07
C GLU A 268 -23.79 -8.85 12.54
N PRO A 269 -22.73 -8.69 13.33
CA PRO A 269 -22.84 -8.09 14.65
C PRO A 269 -23.17 -6.59 14.56
N THR A 270 -23.51 -5.99 15.69
CA THR A 270 -23.61 -4.52 15.78
C THR A 270 -22.21 -3.91 15.78
N LEU A 271 -21.92 -3.00 14.86
CA LEU A 271 -20.64 -2.32 14.76
C LEU A 271 -20.74 -0.88 15.23
N LEU A 272 -19.91 -0.53 16.22
CA LEU A 272 -19.72 0.83 16.73
C LEU A 272 -18.34 1.31 16.28
N LEU A 273 -18.29 2.25 15.35
CA LEU A 273 -17.06 2.80 14.82
C LEU A 273 -16.68 4.07 15.57
N VAL A 274 -15.48 4.08 16.17
CA VAL A 274 -15.03 5.16 17.03
C VAL A 274 -13.67 5.67 16.55
N SER A 275 -13.56 6.95 16.26
CA SER A 275 -12.28 7.60 15.96
C SER A 275 -12.28 9.05 16.45
N ARG A 276 -11.10 9.67 16.51
CA ARG A 276 -10.97 11.06 16.94
C ARG A 276 -11.77 12.03 16.07
N ASN A 277 -11.84 11.76 14.77
CA ASN A 277 -12.51 12.63 13.79
C ASN A 277 -13.92 12.12 13.44
N CYS A 278 -14.30 10.91 13.86
CA CYS A 278 -15.57 10.25 13.54
C CYS A 278 -15.89 10.17 12.03
N LEU A 279 -14.89 10.31 11.17
CA LEU A 279 -15.04 10.28 9.73
C LEU A 279 -14.25 9.11 9.14
N PRO A 280 -14.82 8.36 8.19
CA PRO A 280 -14.09 7.39 7.38
C PRO A 280 -13.11 8.11 6.43
N PHE A 281 -12.20 7.37 5.82
CA PHE A 281 -11.48 7.89 4.67
C PHE A 281 -12.46 8.24 3.55
N ALA A 282 -12.26 9.39 2.94
CA ALA A 282 -12.99 9.75 1.74
C ALA A 282 -12.70 8.76 0.60
N ALA A 283 -13.69 8.52 -0.24
CA ALA A 283 -13.49 7.78 -1.47
C ALA A 283 -12.43 8.50 -2.33
N ARG A 284 -11.58 7.71 -3.00
CA ARG A 284 -10.60 8.28 -3.92
C ARG A 284 -11.33 8.96 -5.08
N GLY A 285 -11.01 10.21 -5.34
CA GLY A 285 -11.59 10.97 -6.45
C GLY A 285 -11.25 10.32 -7.81
N ILE A 286 -12.14 10.53 -8.76
CA ILE A 286 -11.92 10.15 -10.16
C ILE A 286 -10.80 11.03 -10.72
N ASN A 287 -9.81 10.40 -11.32
CA ASN A 287 -8.69 11.11 -11.92
C ASN A 287 -8.90 11.25 -13.43
N GLN A 288 -9.00 12.50 -13.91
CA GLN A 288 -9.15 12.82 -15.33
C GLN A 288 -7.96 12.42 -16.19
N LYS A 289 -6.78 12.20 -15.59
CA LYS A 289 -5.59 11.69 -16.29
C LYS A 289 -5.66 10.18 -16.58
N GLY A 290 -6.77 9.55 -16.31
CA GLY A 290 -6.90 8.10 -16.33
C GLY A 290 -6.18 7.44 -15.14
N LEU A 291 -6.29 6.12 -15.05
CA LEU A 291 -5.83 5.35 -13.89
C LEU A 291 -4.31 5.24 -13.78
N THR A 292 -3.59 5.38 -14.87
CA THR A 292 -2.13 5.29 -14.96
C THR A 292 -1.46 6.63 -15.20
N GLY A 293 -2.26 7.66 -15.54
CA GLY A 293 -1.73 8.99 -15.85
C GLY A 293 -1.14 9.65 -14.60
N ARG A 294 0.06 10.21 -14.77
CA ARG A 294 0.74 11.02 -13.77
C ARG A 294 0.70 12.47 -14.17
N HIS A 295 0.61 13.37 -13.20
CA HIS A 295 0.89 14.75 -13.44
C HIS A 295 2.40 14.92 -13.63
N GLU A 296 2.81 15.53 -14.74
CA GLU A 296 4.18 15.96 -14.96
C GLU A 296 4.29 17.41 -14.50
N ALA A 297 5.03 17.64 -13.43
CA ALA A 297 5.24 18.98 -12.89
C ALA A 297 5.93 19.88 -13.93
N ARG A 298 5.45 21.11 -14.07
CA ARG A 298 5.99 22.11 -14.99
C ARG A 298 6.65 23.28 -14.27
N PHE A 299 6.22 23.57 -13.06
CA PHE A 299 6.71 24.68 -12.23
C PHE A 299 7.39 24.21 -10.97
N PHE A 300 6.83 23.21 -10.28
CA PHE A 300 7.45 22.61 -9.10
C PHE A 300 8.32 21.43 -9.51
N THR A 301 9.42 21.71 -10.17
CA THR A 301 10.39 20.73 -10.68
C THR A 301 11.65 20.71 -9.83
N PRO A 302 12.45 19.62 -9.87
CA PRO A 302 13.77 19.59 -9.23
C PRO A 302 14.69 20.74 -9.69
N SER A 303 14.62 21.11 -10.99
CA SER A 303 15.37 22.25 -11.52
C SER A 303 14.94 23.57 -10.90
N ALA A 304 13.62 23.86 -10.87
CA ALA A 304 13.12 25.08 -10.27
C ALA A 304 13.48 25.22 -8.80
N VAL A 305 13.47 24.10 -8.03
CA VAL A 305 13.94 24.10 -6.64
C VAL A 305 15.44 24.35 -6.54
N ALA A 306 16.24 23.79 -7.46
CA ALA A 306 17.68 24.04 -7.49
C ALA A 306 17.98 25.51 -7.80
N ASP A 307 17.24 26.15 -8.71
CA ASP A 307 17.38 27.57 -9.07
C ASP A 307 17.06 28.47 -7.83
N VAL A 308 15.99 28.15 -7.13
CA VAL A 308 15.63 28.85 -5.87
C VAL A 308 16.72 28.70 -4.83
N ARG A 309 17.29 27.50 -4.66
CA ARG A 309 18.40 27.26 -3.74
C ARG A 309 19.65 28.05 -4.11
N ALA A 310 19.99 28.09 -5.40
CA ALA A 310 21.13 28.86 -5.90
C ALA A 310 20.93 30.38 -5.65
N ALA A 311 19.73 30.89 -5.94
CA ALA A 311 19.39 32.30 -5.69
C ALA A 311 19.43 32.62 -4.19
N THR A 312 18.94 31.74 -3.32
CA THR A 312 19.00 31.91 -1.88
C THR A 312 20.45 31.91 -1.37
N PHE A 313 21.28 30.99 -1.86
CA PHE A 313 22.70 30.96 -1.52
C PHE A 313 23.42 32.22 -1.95
N ALA A 314 23.19 32.70 -3.17
CA ALA A 314 23.79 33.96 -3.66
C ALA A 314 23.41 35.17 -2.80
N ARG A 315 22.23 35.18 -2.21
CA ARG A 315 21.71 36.27 -1.35
C ARG A 315 22.15 36.15 0.11
N THR A 316 22.24 34.94 0.67
CA THR A 316 22.39 34.71 2.12
C THR A 316 23.65 33.95 2.50
N GLY A 317 24.35 33.32 1.55
CA GLY A 317 25.44 32.38 1.83
C GLY A 317 25.00 31.03 2.38
N ASP A 318 23.68 30.74 2.42
CA ASP A 318 23.11 29.51 2.95
C ASP A 318 22.18 28.85 1.89
N TYR A 319 22.25 27.53 1.72
CA TYR A 319 21.42 26.76 0.81
C TYR A 319 20.03 26.40 1.37
N ARG A 320 19.76 26.73 2.61
CA ARG A 320 18.45 26.50 3.23
C ARG A 320 17.41 27.45 2.65
N ILE A 321 16.37 26.89 2.06
CA ILE A 321 15.25 27.63 1.49
C ILE A 321 14.08 27.64 2.50
N ASP A 322 13.32 28.73 2.51
CA ASP A 322 12.09 28.83 3.29
C ASP A 322 10.93 28.21 2.51
N PHE A 323 10.21 27.29 3.14
CA PHE A 323 9.12 26.60 2.48
C PHE A 323 8.01 27.57 2.03
N ARG A 324 7.61 28.52 2.89
CA ARG A 324 6.52 29.45 2.58
C ARG A 324 6.93 30.51 1.56
N ALA A 325 8.11 31.07 1.69
CA ALA A 325 8.56 32.15 0.83
C ALA A 325 9.06 31.63 -0.52
N ASP A 326 9.75 30.49 -0.53
CA ASP A 326 10.52 30.03 -1.69
C ASP A 326 9.86 28.85 -2.43
N VAL A 327 9.24 27.90 -1.71
CA VAL A 327 8.73 26.65 -2.31
C VAL A 327 7.23 26.71 -2.57
N LEU A 328 6.46 27.20 -1.62
CA LEU A 328 5.00 27.24 -1.69
C LEU A 328 4.47 28.01 -2.92
N PRO A 329 5.07 29.12 -3.39
CA PRO A 329 4.64 29.78 -4.63
C PRO A 329 4.77 28.88 -5.87
N LEU A 330 5.78 28.01 -5.94
CA LEU A 330 5.93 27.03 -7.02
C LEU A 330 4.82 25.99 -6.97
N ILE A 331 4.50 25.49 -5.78
CA ILE A 331 3.42 24.52 -5.57
C ILE A 331 2.06 25.14 -5.96
N ILE A 332 1.77 26.34 -5.51
CA ILE A 332 0.51 27.03 -5.82
C ILE A 332 0.37 27.26 -7.33
N LYS A 333 1.47 27.68 -7.99
CA LYS A 333 1.47 27.85 -9.45
C LYS A 333 1.25 26.52 -10.18
N GLU A 334 1.86 25.44 -9.71
CA GLU A 334 1.66 24.09 -10.25
C GLU A 334 0.20 23.63 -10.08
N MET A 335 -0.40 23.86 -8.90
CA MET A 335 -1.80 23.50 -8.63
C MET A 335 -2.76 24.30 -9.55
N ALA A 336 -2.54 25.59 -9.72
CA ALA A 336 -3.35 26.43 -10.61
C ALA A 336 -3.23 25.96 -12.07
N TYR A 337 -2.03 25.61 -12.50
CA TYR A 337 -1.79 25.06 -13.84
C TYR A 337 -2.53 23.73 -14.04
N ALA A 338 -2.38 22.79 -13.09
CA ALA A 338 -3.04 21.51 -13.15
C ALA A 338 -4.58 21.63 -13.14
N TYR A 339 -5.12 22.53 -12.33
CA TYR A 339 -6.57 22.83 -12.30
C TYR A 339 -7.07 23.36 -13.65
N ARG A 340 -6.41 24.38 -14.19
CA ARG A 340 -6.81 24.97 -15.49
C ARG A 340 -6.64 23.95 -16.61
N LEU A 341 -5.56 23.16 -16.62
CA LEU A 341 -5.33 22.10 -17.60
C LEU A 341 -6.47 21.08 -17.59
N ALA A 342 -6.96 20.72 -16.40
CA ALA A 342 -8.08 19.79 -16.24
C ALA A 342 -9.42 20.40 -16.69
N SER A 343 -9.61 21.71 -16.56
CA SER A 343 -10.85 22.43 -16.93
C SER A 343 -10.91 22.87 -18.40
N THR A 344 -9.80 22.83 -19.14
CA THR A 344 -9.72 23.33 -20.53
C THR A 344 -9.30 22.28 -21.56
N ASP A 345 -9.47 20.99 -21.26
CA ASP A 345 -9.12 19.87 -22.14
C ASP A 345 -7.65 19.85 -22.64
N GLY A 346 -6.76 20.42 -21.86
CA GLY A 346 -5.32 20.18 -22.05
C GLY A 346 -4.58 21.12 -23.01
N LEU A 347 -5.12 22.26 -23.38
CA LEU A 347 -4.52 23.18 -24.36
C LEU A 347 -3.89 24.44 -23.72
N ILE A 348 -2.98 24.28 -22.76
CA ILE A 348 -2.31 25.43 -22.13
C ILE A 348 -0.78 25.25 -22.22
N ALA A 349 -0.14 26.26 -22.83
CA ALA A 349 1.31 26.33 -22.86
C ALA A 349 1.86 26.76 -21.48
N PRO A 350 2.73 25.97 -20.85
CA PRO A 350 3.29 26.31 -19.54
C PRO A 350 4.05 27.65 -19.53
N GLU A 351 4.69 27.98 -20.65
CA GLU A 351 5.55 29.16 -20.81
C GLU A 351 4.75 30.47 -20.66
N THR A 352 3.48 30.49 -21.06
CA THR A 352 2.59 31.65 -21.00
C THR A 352 1.65 31.63 -19.83
N PHE A 353 1.63 30.54 -19.04
CA PHE A 353 0.70 30.36 -17.96
C PHE A 353 0.93 31.34 -16.79
N LYS A 354 -0.12 32.07 -16.47
CA LYS A 354 -0.22 32.91 -15.27
C LYS A 354 -1.52 32.57 -14.56
N PRO A 355 -1.50 32.21 -13.27
CA PRO A 355 -2.72 31.99 -12.52
C PRO A 355 -3.52 33.29 -12.40
N THR A 356 -4.84 33.21 -12.45
CA THR A 356 -5.73 34.33 -12.14
C THR A 356 -5.86 34.51 -10.64
N GLN A 357 -6.36 35.69 -10.20
CA GLN A 357 -6.60 35.94 -8.78
C GLN A 357 -7.63 34.94 -8.20
N ASP A 358 -8.67 34.62 -8.97
CA ASP A 358 -9.72 33.67 -8.55
C ASP A 358 -9.17 32.25 -8.35
N GLU A 359 -8.28 31.81 -9.22
CA GLU A 359 -7.61 30.50 -9.08
C GLU A 359 -6.72 30.45 -7.84
N LEU A 360 -5.96 31.51 -7.60
CA LEU A 360 -5.11 31.62 -6.40
C LEU A 360 -5.97 31.61 -5.12
N GLU A 361 -7.10 32.29 -5.13
CA GLU A 361 -8.04 32.33 -4.01
C GLU A 361 -8.70 30.95 -3.78
N ALA A 362 -9.12 30.27 -4.85
CA ALA A 362 -9.68 28.92 -4.76
C ALA A 362 -8.67 27.93 -4.17
N ILE A 363 -7.40 27.98 -4.61
CA ILE A 363 -6.33 27.15 -4.07
C ILE A 363 -6.07 27.50 -2.60
N ARG A 364 -6.08 28.77 -2.23
CA ARG A 364 -5.89 29.22 -0.87
C ARG A 364 -6.97 28.66 0.06
N ARG A 365 -8.23 28.66 -0.35
CA ARG A 365 -9.34 28.05 0.40
C ARG A 365 -9.14 26.54 0.60
N ILE A 366 -8.64 25.85 -0.41
CA ILE A 366 -8.32 24.41 -0.30
C ILE A 366 -7.18 24.16 0.68
N LEU A 367 -6.10 24.95 0.60
CA LEU A 367 -4.91 24.76 1.45
C LEU A 367 -5.13 25.24 2.89
N TRP A 368 -5.93 26.28 3.08
CA TRP A 368 -6.21 26.90 4.39
C TRP A 368 -7.70 27.15 4.60
N PRO A 369 -8.54 26.09 4.62
CA PRO A 369 -10.00 26.24 4.70
C PRO A 369 -10.47 26.93 5.98
N LEU A 370 -9.66 26.97 7.01
CA LEU A 370 -9.95 27.63 8.28
C LEU A 370 -9.38 29.04 8.40
N GLU A 371 -8.64 29.53 7.39
CA GLU A 371 -8.06 30.86 7.45
C GLU A 371 -9.14 31.95 7.50
N GLY A 372 -9.11 32.77 8.52
CA GLY A 372 -10.10 33.84 8.73
C GLY A 372 -11.48 33.37 9.23
N GLN A 373 -11.65 32.06 9.49
CA GLN A 373 -12.89 31.53 10.04
C GLN A 373 -12.90 31.62 11.56
N SER A 374 -14.04 31.99 12.13
CA SER A 374 -14.31 31.86 13.55
C SER A 374 -15.67 31.19 13.73
N PHE A 375 -15.78 30.31 14.69
CA PHE A 375 -16.99 29.52 14.91
C PHE A 375 -17.57 29.81 16.29
N ALA A 376 -18.86 30.19 16.34
CA ALA A 376 -19.54 30.49 17.59
C ALA A 376 -19.77 29.25 18.47
N SER A 377 -19.75 28.04 17.87
CA SER A 377 -19.94 26.79 18.58
C SER A 377 -19.28 25.61 17.83
N PHE A 378 -19.13 24.46 18.50
CA PHE A 378 -18.70 23.24 17.86
C PHE A 378 -19.67 22.77 16.76
N ASP A 379 -20.96 22.97 16.92
CA ASP A 379 -21.94 22.62 15.90
C ASP A 379 -21.83 23.49 14.64
N ALA A 380 -21.51 24.77 14.79
CA ALA A 380 -21.22 25.67 13.67
C ALA A 380 -19.97 25.21 12.92
N PHE A 381 -18.89 24.87 13.63
CA PHE A 381 -17.69 24.30 13.01
C PHE A 381 -17.99 22.98 12.30
N ARG A 382 -18.75 22.08 12.93
CA ARG A 382 -19.14 20.80 12.35
C ARG A 382 -19.94 20.96 11.08
N GLY A 383 -20.91 21.90 11.07
CA GLY A 383 -21.71 22.24 9.88
C GLY A 383 -20.82 22.68 8.71
N PHE A 384 -19.96 23.66 8.96
CA PHE A 384 -18.97 24.14 7.98
C PHE A 384 -18.08 23.03 7.44
N PHE A 385 -17.56 22.18 8.35
CA PHE A 385 -16.67 21.09 7.94
C PHE A 385 -17.38 20.02 7.09
N LEU A 386 -18.65 19.73 7.38
CA LEU A 386 -19.45 18.80 6.58
C LEU A 386 -19.77 19.34 5.19
N GLU A 387 -19.96 20.63 5.05
CA GLU A 387 -20.12 21.29 3.73
C GLU A 387 -18.82 21.21 2.94
N LEU A 388 -17.68 21.55 3.56
CA LEU A 388 -16.36 21.48 2.95
C LEU A 388 -15.98 20.07 2.43
N VAL A 389 -16.52 19.02 3.03
CA VAL A 389 -16.25 17.64 2.62
C VAL A 389 -17.23 17.17 1.51
N ARG A 390 -18.36 17.86 1.34
CA ARG A 390 -19.34 17.54 0.29
C ARG A 390 -19.01 18.16 -1.06
N ASP A 391 -18.39 19.32 -1.06
CA ASP A 391 -17.87 20.02 -2.23
C ASP A 391 -16.53 19.42 -2.70
#